data_165560ecad19757b8c1ec1169087e5b6
#
_entry.id   165560ecad19757b8c1ec1169087e5b6
#
_cell.length_a   1.000
_cell.length_b   1.000
_cell.length_c   1.000
_cell.angle_alpha   90.00
_cell.angle_beta   90.00
_cell.angle_gamma   90.00
#
_symmetry.space_group_name_H-M   'P 1'
#
loop_
_entity.id
_entity.type
_entity.pdbx_description
1 polymer ?
#
loop_
_entity_poly.entity_id
_entity_poly.type
_entity_poly.pdbx_seq_one_letter_code
_entity_poly.pdbx_strand_id
1 'polypeptide(L)'
;MQVKTMTLHAALLASLAASFDADAASIAGQTTFQNNCANCHSVDSNLSSRAGPGLFGVLGRKAAGVPGYHYSQALIKAGAAGKTWTREDLDLFLADPARNVPGTTMPVGVPDKQTRAALVDYLAGLQGPVTAAAPAKAQVSAERSGSWDDNQPGRIHHIKVTDLPPPFATSSAGNGPRVEARPNGSMPTVPQGFAVSVYAVDGDKPRLPLRAPNGDIFLAATAKGEIKVLRAKDGQASATPEVFATGLSRPYGMAFWPSGANPQYLYVANVNAIVRIPYRNGDLKARGAPETVVAQLSETSGGHTTRTLAFSKDDKTLLLSIGSATNVATEIGATPPEPIAQWEAKHGVGGAWGVETDRATVMAFDPDGKNRRTYATGLRNCVGMLVHPGTGDVMCTVNERDALGDNLPPDYLTRVKQGGFYGWPWYYIGDNEDPRLKGQRPDLKGKAIVPDVLIQSHSAPLGMAVYQAPKGAKHAFPKEYEGDVFVALHGSWNRGVRTGYKVVRVFMKNGVPTGQYQDFMSGMVLSDREVWGRPAGVAVAADGALLVVDDAGGTVWRIAPQR
;
A
#
# COMPACT_ATOMS: atom_id res chain seq x y z
N MET A 1 58.23 -3.86 -46.72
CA MET A 1 57.17 -2.83 -46.65
C MET A 1 55.78 -3.45 -46.28
N GLN A 2 55.78 -4.44 -45.38
CA GLN A 2 54.51 -5.15 -44.99
C GLN A 2 54.18 -5.20 -43.50
N VAL A 3 54.98 -4.56 -42.65
CA VAL A 3 54.76 -4.61 -41.17
C VAL A 3 53.98 -3.38 -40.63
N LYS A 4 53.85 -2.29 -41.38
CA LYS A 4 53.14 -1.07 -40.92
C LYS A 4 51.61 -1.07 -41.14
N THR A 5 51.10 -1.97 -41.99
CA THR A 5 49.65 -2.02 -42.30
C THR A 5 48.83 -2.87 -41.31
N MET A 6 49.45 -3.84 -40.66
CA MET A 6 48.73 -4.70 -39.67
C MET A 6 48.44 -4.02 -38.34
N THR A 7 49.30 -3.08 -37.90
CA THR A 7 49.09 -2.35 -36.62
C THR A 7 47.98 -1.30 -36.69
N LEU A 8 47.70 -0.72 -37.88
CA LEU A 8 46.63 0.27 -38.03
C LEU A 8 45.23 -0.37 -38.01
N HIS A 9 45.07 -1.57 -38.57
CA HIS A 9 43.79 -2.29 -38.58
C HIS A 9 43.42 -2.87 -37.22
N ALA A 10 44.38 -3.32 -36.41
CA ALA A 10 44.12 -3.80 -35.04
C ALA A 10 43.71 -2.68 -34.08
N ALA A 11 44.29 -1.46 -34.23
CA ALA A 11 43.91 -0.30 -33.43
C ALA A 11 42.52 0.24 -33.82
N LEU A 12 42.13 0.17 -35.10
CA LEU A 12 40.81 0.61 -35.55
C LEU A 12 39.70 -0.36 -35.13
N LEU A 13 39.93 -1.65 -35.14
CA LEU A 13 39.01 -2.70 -34.66
C LEU A 13 38.84 -2.64 -33.13
N ALA A 14 39.92 -2.38 -32.39
CA ALA A 14 39.83 -2.20 -30.92
C ALA A 14 39.07 -0.92 -30.51
N SER A 15 39.21 0.17 -31.27
CA SER A 15 38.48 1.40 -31.01
C SER A 15 36.99 1.31 -31.39
N LEU A 16 36.62 0.55 -32.41
CA LEU A 16 35.24 0.26 -32.77
C LEU A 16 34.57 -0.68 -31.75
N ALA A 17 35.25 -1.70 -31.26
CA ALA A 17 34.73 -2.59 -30.24
C ALA A 17 34.48 -1.85 -28.92
N ALA A 18 35.38 -0.97 -28.48
CA ALA A 18 35.23 -0.17 -27.26
C ALA A 18 34.09 0.86 -27.36
N SER A 19 33.77 1.39 -28.53
CA SER A 19 32.63 2.29 -28.73
C SER A 19 31.29 1.53 -28.73
N PHE A 20 31.22 0.33 -29.27
CA PHE A 20 30.01 -0.50 -29.22
C PHE A 20 29.70 -0.98 -27.81
N ASP A 21 30.71 -1.30 -27.00
CA ASP A 21 30.51 -1.70 -25.59
C ASP A 21 30.06 -0.50 -24.70
N ALA A 22 30.57 0.70 -24.95
CA ALA A 22 30.18 1.90 -24.21
C ALA A 22 28.74 2.34 -24.55
N ASP A 23 28.32 2.25 -25.81
CA ASP A 23 26.96 2.53 -26.24
C ASP A 23 25.97 1.49 -25.68
N ALA A 24 26.33 0.20 -25.68
CA ALA A 24 25.51 -0.84 -25.10
C ALA A 24 25.36 -0.69 -23.58
N ALA A 25 26.41 -0.34 -22.86
CA ALA A 25 26.37 -0.08 -21.42
C ALA A 25 25.51 1.17 -21.09
N SER A 26 25.60 2.22 -21.92
CA SER A 26 24.76 3.42 -21.77
C SER A 26 23.28 3.13 -22.00
N ILE A 27 22.94 2.32 -23.00
CA ILE A 27 21.55 1.88 -23.28
C ILE A 27 21.02 1.02 -22.13
N ALA A 28 21.83 0.08 -21.61
CA ALA A 28 21.44 -0.76 -20.48
C ALA A 28 21.20 0.07 -19.21
N GLY A 29 22.05 1.06 -18.93
CA GLY A 29 21.90 1.99 -17.80
C GLY A 29 20.68 2.86 -17.93
N GLN A 30 20.42 3.42 -19.13
CA GLN A 30 19.22 4.17 -19.44
C GLN A 30 17.95 3.33 -19.26
N THR A 31 17.96 2.11 -19.74
CA THR A 31 16.84 1.17 -19.58
C THR A 31 16.58 0.87 -18.11
N THR A 32 17.64 0.62 -17.34
CA THR A 32 17.55 0.42 -15.88
C THR A 32 16.97 1.65 -15.18
N PHE A 33 17.42 2.86 -15.58
CA PHE A 33 16.86 4.10 -15.04
C PHE A 33 15.35 4.22 -15.35
N GLN A 34 14.95 3.99 -16.60
CA GLN A 34 13.54 4.09 -17.01
C GLN A 34 12.67 3.09 -16.23
N ASN A 35 13.16 1.86 -16.02
CA ASN A 35 12.39 0.83 -15.35
C ASN A 35 12.30 1.02 -13.83
N ASN A 36 13.39 1.43 -13.17
CA ASN A 36 13.50 1.37 -11.71
C ASN A 36 13.48 2.76 -11.04
N CYS A 37 13.89 3.82 -11.75
CA CYS A 37 14.15 5.13 -11.15
C CYS A 37 13.24 6.24 -11.68
N ALA A 38 12.87 6.22 -12.97
CA ALA A 38 12.17 7.30 -13.66
C ALA A 38 10.79 7.62 -13.07
N ASN A 39 10.15 6.68 -12.39
CA ASN A 39 8.89 6.92 -11.69
C ASN A 39 9.04 7.94 -10.53
N CYS A 40 10.21 7.93 -9.90
CA CYS A 40 10.49 8.78 -8.74
C CYS A 40 11.48 9.91 -9.04
N HIS A 41 12.36 9.75 -10.03
CA HIS A 41 13.43 10.69 -10.33
C HIS A 41 13.34 11.21 -11.75
N SER A 42 13.75 12.46 -12.00
CA SER A 42 14.02 12.99 -13.34
C SER A 42 15.53 12.99 -13.61
N VAL A 43 15.88 13.08 -14.89
CA VAL A 43 17.24 13.34 -15.36
C VAL A 43 17.29 14.63 -16.19
N ASP A 44 16.34 15.51 -15.98
CA ASP A 44 16.25 16.80 -16.67
C ASP A 44 17.32 17.76 -16.15
N SER A 45 17.94 18.53 -17.02
CA SER A 45 19.00 19.49 -16.66
C SER A 45 18.52 20.61 -15.73
N ASN A 46 17.21 20.81 -15.59
CA ASN A 46 16.60 21.76 -14.66
C ASN A 46 16.43 21.20 -13.23
N LEU A 47 16.93 19.99 -12.96
CA LEU A 47 16.80 19.28 -11.68
C LEU A 47 15.35 19.12 -11.19
N SER A 48 14.40 19.00 -12.11
CA SER A 48 13.00 18.80 -11.72
C SER A 48 12.89 17.58 -10.78
N SER A 49 12.24 17.77 -9.66
CA SER A 49 12.04 16.70 -8.66
C SER A 49 10.65 16.11 -8.83
N ARG A 50 10.56 14.78 -8.63
CA ARG A 50 9.32 14.00 -8.58
C ARG A 50 9.11 13.48 -7.16
N ALA A 51 8.76 12.23 -6.99
CA ALA A 51 8.78 11.55 -5.68
C ALA A 51 10.20 11.50 -5.07
N GLY A 52 11.23 11.51 -5.92
CA GLY A 52 12.64 11.65 -5.58
C GLY A 52 13.25 12.91 -6.21
N PRO A 53 14.47 13.30 -5.77
CA PRO A 53 15.16 14.46 -6.34
C PRO A 53 15.59 14.24 -7.80
N GLY A 54 15.76 15.31 -8.57
CA GLY A 54 16.35 15.27 -9.90
C GLY A 54 17.79 14.72 -9.86
N LEU A 55 18.13 13.78 -10.76
CA LEU A 55 19.43 13.09 -10.78
C LEU A 55 20.41 13.62 -11.83
N PHE A 56 20.03 14.57 -12.68
CA PHE A 56 20.97 15.21 -13.62
C PHE A 56 22.17 15.79 -12.85
N GLY A 57 23.40 15.45 -13.22
CA GLY A 57 24.61 15.88 -12.52
C GLY A 57 24.68 15.41 -11.07
N VAL A 58 24.18 14.23 -10.75
CA VAL A 58 24.21 13.69 -9.39
C VAL A 58 25.63 13.37 -8.92
N LEU A 59 26.51 12.93 -9.83
CA LEU A 59 27.91 12.68 -9.49
C LEU A 59 28.63 13.97 -9.12
N GLY A 60 29.37 13.91 -8.01
CA GLY A 60 30.04 15.08 -7.42
C GLY A 60 29.12 15.99 -6.61
N ARG A 61 27.80 15.82 -6.70
CA ARG A 61 26.84 16.64 -5.95
C ARG A 61 26.79 16.20 -4.49
N LYS A 62 26.68 17.18 -3.59
CA LYS A 62 26.47 16.96 -2.16
C LYS A 62 25.18 16.20 -1.90
N ALA A 63 25.18 15.26 -0.97
CA ALA A 63 23.96 14.60 -0.52
C ALA A 63 22.97 15.64 0.00
N ALA A 64 21.68 15.46 -0.30
CA ALA A 64 20.62 16.44 -0.06
C ALA A 64 20.81 17.79 -0.77
N GLY A 65 21.51 17.81 -1.92
CA GLY A 65 21.93 19.05 -2.61
C GLY A 65 20.99 19.58 -3.68
N VAL A 66 19.81 19.00 -3.95
CA VAL A 66 18.82 19.55 -4.89
C VAL A 66 17.98 20.62 -4.19
N PRO A 67 18.00 21.87 -4.65
CA PRO A 67 17.23 22.94 -4.01
C PRO A 67 15.72 22.66 -4.06
N GLY A 68 15.04 22.95 -2.96
CA GLY A 68 13.57 22.81 -2.86
C GLY A 68 13.05 21.38 -2.71
N TYR A 69 13.91 20.34 -2.80
CA TYR A 69 13.49 18.98 -2.52
C TYR A 69 13.60 18.64 -1.02
N HIS A 70 12.59 17.94 -0.49
CA HIS A 70 12.54 17.56 0.93
C HIS A 70 13.16 16.18 1.16
N TYR A 71 14.40 16.17 1.60
CA TYR A 71 15.14 14.96 1.93
C TYR A 71 14.79 14.39 3.31
N SER A 72 15.04 13.09 3.50
CA SER A 72 15.03 12.49 4.83
C SER A 72 16.08 13.15 5.73
N GLN A 73 15.83 13.18 7.03
CA GLN A 73 16.78 13.70 8.01
C GLN A 73 18.14 12.99 7.94
N ALA A 74 18.13 11.69 7.59
CA ALA A 74 19.35 10.92 7.40
C ALA A 74 20.21 11.46 6.25
N LEU A 75 19.61 11.77 5.08
CA LEU A 75 20.34 12.35 3.95
C LEU A 75 20.76 13.80 4.21
N ILE A 76 19.96 14.59 4.92
CA ILE A 76 20.32 15.95 5.34
C ILE A 76 21.57 15.91 6.24
N LYS A 77 21.59 15.03 7.25
CA LYS A 77 22.74 14.83 8.14
C LYS A 77 23.97 14.35 7.38
N ALA A 78 23.83 13.38 6.48
CA ALA A 78 24.92 12.89 5.64
C ALA A 78 25.52 14.01 4.78
N GLY A 79 24.68 14.83 4.15
CA GLY A 79 25.12 16.00 3.39
C GLY A 79 25.81 17.05 4.26
N ALA A 80 25.26 17.37 5.45
CA ALA A 80 25.89 18.27 6.41
C ALA A 80 27.28 17.78 6.86
N ALA A 81 27.47 16.47 6.97
CA ALA A 81 28.74 15.81 7.27
C ALA A 81 29.71 15.76 6.08
N GLY A 82 29.37 16.38 4.93
CA GLY A 82 30.24 16.47 3.76
C GLY A 82 30.09 15.34 2.74
N LYS A 83 29.12 14.41 2.90
CA LYS A 83 28.90 13.33 1.92
C LYS A 83 28.57 13.91 0.55
N THR A 84 29.33 13.51 -0.46
CA THR A 84 29.07 13.76 -1.89
C THR A 84 28.83 12.43 -2.59
N TRP A 85 28.16 12.47 -3.73
CA TRP A 85 27.86 11.26 -4.49
C TRP A 85 29.01 10.95 -5.45
N THR A 86 29.99 10.16 -5.01
CA THR A 86 30.98 9.53 -5.91
C THR A 86 30.33 8.32 -6.61
N ARG A 87 31.05 7.71 -7.57
CA ARG A 87 30.59 6.46 -8.21
C ARG A 87 30.43 5.35 -7.19
N GLU A 88 31.39 5.24 -6.28
CA GLU A 88 31.42 4.24 -5.22
C GLU A 88 30.29 4.48 -4.20
N ASP A 89 30.05 5.73 -3.81
CA ASP A 89 28.95 6.08 -2.90
C ASP A 89 27.59 5.77 -3.51
N LEU A 90 27.38 6.06 -4.81
CA LEU A 90 26.15 5.73 -5.50
C LEU A 90 25.98 4.21 -5.63
N ASP A 91 27.04 3.45 -5.97
CA ASP A 91 26.99 2.00 -6.06
C ASP A 91 26.59 1.38 -4.72
N LEU A 92 27.23 1.80 -3.62
CA LEU A 92 26.91 1.33 -2.28
C LEU A 92 25.48 1.69 -1.85
N PHE A 93 25.07 2.94 -2.12
CA PHE A 93 23.72 3.39 -1.78
C PHE A 93 22.65 2.67 -2.58
N LEU A 94 22.87 2.48 -3.89
CA LEU A 94 21.94 1.76 -4.75
C LEU A 94 21.91 0.26 -4.46
N ALA A 95 22.98 -0.34 -3.92
CA ALA A 95 22.97 -1.73 -3.51
C ALA A 95 21.96 -2.00 -2.38
N ASP A 96 21.96 -1.16 -1.35
CA ASP A 96 21.05 -1.22 -0.20
C ASP A 96 20.93 0.18 0.43
N PRO A 97 19.94 0.99 0.01
CA PRO A 97 19.78 2.35 0.52
C PRO A 97 19.63 2.43 2.04
N ALA A 98 18.85 1.51 2.62
CA ALA A 98 18.56 1.53 4.05
C ALA A 98 19.77 1.16 4.90
N ARG A 99 20.63 0.29 4.42
CA ARG A 99 21.87 -0.11 5.08
C ARG A 99 22.96 0.97 4.94
N ASN A 100 23.07 1.59 3.75
CA ASN A 100 24.09 2.61 3.48
C ASN A 100 23.79 3.93 4.20
N VAL A 101 22.50 4.37 4.19
CA VAL A 101 22.02 5.56 4.89
C VAL A 101 20.81 5.18 5.74
N PRO A 102 21.01 4.68 6.96
CA PRO A 102 19.90 4.30 7.85
C PRO A 102 18.95 5.48 8.10
N GLY A 103 17.65 5.27 7.84
CA GLY A 103 16.63 6.32 7.92
C GLY A 103 16.42 7.09 6.62
N THR A 104 17.00 6.66 5.50
CA THR A 104 16.59 7.15 4.16
C THR A 104 15.16 6.74 3.85
N THR A 105 14.46 7.59 3.08
CA THR A 105 13.10 7.28 2.59
C THR A 105 13.11 6.65 1.20
N MET A 106 14.26 6.42 0.60
CA MET A 106 14.38 5.73 -0.69
C MET A 106 14.14 4.23 -0.50
N PRO A 107 13.05 3.67 -1.05
CA PRO A 107 12.66 2.29 -0.79
C PRO A 107 13.22 1.29 -1.80
N VAL A 108 13.88 1.77 -2.86
CA VAL A 108 14.31 0.95 -4.00
C VAL A 108 15.82 0.82 -4.01
N GLY A 109 16.30 -0.43 -4.01
CA GLY A 109 17.70 -0.79 -4.28
C GLY A 109 17.83 -1.47 -5.65
N VAL A 110 19.07 -1.58 -6.14
CA VAL A 110 19.47 -2.33 -7.33
C VAL A 110 20.54 -3.34 -6.90
N PRO A 111 20.15 -4.52 -6.39
CA PRO A 111 21.10 -5.47 -5.77
C PRO A 111 22.07 -6.12 -6.79
N ASP A 112 21.65 -6.29 -8.04
CA ASP A 112 22.53 -6.85 -9.08
C ASP A 112 23.67 -5.89 -9.45
N LYS A 113 24.90 -6.36 -9.34
CA LYS A 113 26.10 -5.54 -9.49
C LYS A 113 26.28 -5.01 -10.92
N GLN A 114 25.98 -5.82 -11.93
CA GLN A 114 26.18 -5.44 -13.33
C GLN A 114 25.15 -4.40 -13.77
N THR A 115 23.88 -4.61 -13.43
CA THR A 115 22.78 -3.67 -13.65
C THR A 115 23.04 -2.34 -12.95
N ARG A 116 23.53 -2.39 -11.71
CA ARG A 116 23.86 -1.20 -10.93
C ARG A 116 25.04 -0.42 -11.50
N ALA A 117 26.10 -1.11 -11.96
CA ALA A 117 27.22 -0.47 -12.62
C ALA A 117 26.79 0.28 -13.88
N ALA A 118 25.98 -0.35 -14.74
CA ALA A 118 25.44 0.28 -15.94
C ALA A 118 24.58 1.53 -15.59
N LEU A 119 23.78 1.46 -14.54
CA LEU A 119 22.97 2.60 -14.07
C LEU A 119 23.87 3.75 -13.58
N VAL A 120 24.92 3.45 -12.81
CA VAL A 120 25.87 4.47 -12.33
C VAL A 120 26.61 5.11 -13.49
N ASP A 121 27.00 4.34 -14.52
CA ASP A 121 27.62 4.86 -15.74
C ASP A 121 26.70 5.78 -16.52
N TYR A 122 25.42 5.40 -16.68
CA TYR A 122 24.41 6.24 -17.29
C TYR A 122 24.24 7.57 -16.54
N LEU A 123 24.08 7.52 -15.21
CA LEU A 123 23.95 8.72 -14.38
C LEU A 123 25.20 9.59 -14.41
N ALA A 124 26.38 8.99 -14.54
CA ALA A 124 27.65 9.69 -14.69
C ALA A 124 27.77 10.46 -16.02
N GLY A 125 27.17 9.92 -17.09
CA GLY A 125 27.09 10.59 -18.38
C GLY A 125 26.18 11.80 -18.41
N LEU A 126 25.29 11.97 -17.42
CA LEU A 126 24.36 13.07 -17.32
C LEU A 126 25.02 14.32 -16.69
N GLN A 127 25.96 14.91 -17.40
CA GLN A 127 26.75 16.07 -16.98
C GLN A 127 26.45 17.28 -17.88
N GLY A 128 26.48 18.48 -17.35
CA GLY A 128 26.28 19.71 -18.11
C GLY A 128 25.88 20.90 -17.22
N PRO A 129 25.76 22.08 -17.77
CA PRO A 129 25.25 23.22 -17.02
C PRO A 129 23.81 22.93 -16.57
N VAL A 130 23.59 23.06 -15.27
CA VAL A 130 22.22 23.01 -14.70
C VAL A 130 21.52 24.27 -15.21
N THR A 131 20.54 24.11 -16.09
CA THR A 131 19.66 25.21 -16.48
C THR A 131 18.83 25.55 -15.25
N ALA A 132 19.00 26.75 -14.69
CA ALA A 132 18.16 27.20 -13.60
C ALA A 132 16.70 26.99 -14.01
N ALA A 133 15.98 26.12 -13.30
CA ALA A 133 14.54 26.16 -13.41
C ALA A 133 14.13 27.58 -13.05
N ALA A 134 13.51 28.29 -14.00
CA ALA A 134 12.66 29.41 -13.61
C ALA A 134 11.84 28.87 -12.44
N PRO A 135 11.71 29.61 -11.31
CA PRO A 135 10.90 29.15 -10.20
C PRO A 135 9.60 28.68 -10.83
N ALA A 136 9.36 27.38 -10.85
CA ALA A 136 8.13 26.86 -11.34
C ALA A 136 7.11 27.63 -10.52
N LYS A 137 6.48 28.65 -11.14
CA LYS A 137 5.18 29.10 -10.67
C LYS A 137 4.46 27.79 -10.52
N ALA A 138 4.26 27.38 -9.27
CA ALA A 138 3.45 26.24 -8.97
C ALA A 138 2.23 26.43 -9.88
N GLN A 139 2.11 25.64 -10.93
CA GLN A 139 0.85 25.48 -11.60
C GLN A 139 -0.03 24.75 -10.60
N VAL A 140 -0.41 25.49 -9.55
CA VAL A 140 -1.48 25.19 -8.63
C VAL A 140 -2.75 25.54 -9.37
N SER A 141 -3.03 24.81 -10.42
CA SER A 141 -4.33 24.69 -11.04
C SER A 141 -4.58 23.23 -11.43
N ALA A 142 -3.91 22.27 -10.80
CA ALA A 142 -4.54 20.97 -10.64
C ALA A 142 -5.75 21.23 -9.75
N GLU A 143 -6.93 20.96 -10.27
CA GLU A 143 -8.17 21.04 -9.53
C GLU A 143 -7.95 20.46 -8.14
N ARG A 144 -8.21 21.24 -7.09
CA ARG A 144 -8.15 20.75 -5.68
C ARG A 144 -9.24 19.72 -5.38
N SER A 145 -9.91 19.22 -6.42
CA SER A 145 -10.94 18.20 -6.33
C SER A 145 -10.43 16.97 -5.55
N GLY A 146 -11.10 16.64 -4.47
CA GLY A 146 -10.73 15.55 -3.56
C GLY A 146 -9.56 15.85 -2.64
N SER A 147 -9.22 17.11 -2.42
CA SER A 147 -8.26 17.59 -1.42
C SER A 147 -8.75 17.36 0.00
N TRP A 148 -7.80 17.31 0.96
CA TRP A 148 -8.11 17.15 2.38
C TRP A 148 -8.94 18.28 2.97
N ASP A 149 -8.80 19.51 2.48
CA ASP A 149 -9.56 20.69 2.91
C ASP A 149 -11.02 20.66 2.44
N ASP A 150 -11.31 19.80 1.48
CA ASP A 150 -12.66 19.45 1.04
C ASP A 150 -13.32 18.34 1.91
N ASN A 151 -12.56 17.67 2.78
CA ASN A 151 -13.08 16.60 3.62
C ASN A 151 -14.10 17.14 4.61
N GLN A 152 -15.35 16.72 4.46
CA GLN A 152 -16.44 17.15 5.33
C GLN A 152 -17.36 15.96 5.63
N PRO A 153 -17.59 15.62 6.91
CA PRO A 153 -18.57 14.61 7.27
C PRO A 153 -19.93 14.87 6.63
N GLY A 154 -20.46 13.84 5.95
CA GLY A 154 -21.70 13.96 5.18
C GLY A 154 -21.50 14.19 3.67
N ARG A 155 -20.31 14.60 3.21
CA ARG A 155 -20.04 14.78 1.77
C ARG A 155 -20.05 13.44 1.04
N ILE A 156 -20.83 13.35 -0.04
CA ILE A 156 -20.97 12.16 -0.86
C ILE A 156 -20.04 12.28 -2.11
N HIS A 157 -19.39 11.17 -2.43
CA HIS A 157 -18.52 11.01 -3.59
C HIS A 157 -19.05 9.90 -4.49
N HIS A 158 -18.93 10.10 -5.80
CA HIS A 158 -19.26 9.10 -6.82
C HIS A 158 -18.31 9.28 -7.99
N ILE A 159 -17.24 8.50 -8.03
CA ILE A 159 -16.25 8.51 -9.12
C ILE A 159 -16.64 7.42 -10.11
N LYS A 160 -16.72 7.76 -11.40
CA LYS A 160 -17.06 6.83 -12.48
C LYS A 160 -15.83 6.60 -13.36
N VAL A 161 -15.81 5.49 -14.10
CA VAL A 161 -14.73 5.19 -15.05
C VAL A 161 -14.60 6.30 -16.11
N THR A 162 -15.71 6.92 -16.49
CA THR A 162 -15.75 8.03 -17.45
C THR A 162 -15.13 9.34 -16.93
N ASP A 163 -14.94 9.47 -15.63
CA ASP A 163 -14.39 10.69 -14.99
C ASP A 163 -12.85 10.62 -14.89
N LEU A 164 -12.26 9.46 -15.24
CA LEU A 164 -10.83 9.25 -15.08
C LEU A 164 -10.03 10.09 -16.09
N PRO A 165 -9.02 10.86 -15.66
CA PRO A 165 -8.14 11.57 -16.57
C PRO A 165 -7.24 10.58 -17.33
N PRO A 166 -6.63 11.01 -18.45
CA PRO A 166 -5.59 10.21 -19.09
C PRO A 166 -4.37 10.07 -18.17
N PRO A 167 -3.55 9.00 -18.36
CA PRO A 167 -2.28 8.87 -17.66
C PRO A 167 -1.40 10.12 -17.83
N PHE A 168 -0.73 10.52 -16.75
CA PHE A 168 0.19 11.67 -16.73
C PHE A 168 -0.48 13.04 -16.98
N ALA A 169 -1.78 13.18 -16.79
CA ALA A 169 -2.49 14.47 -16.86
C ALA A 169 -1.92 15.48 -15.84
N THR A 170 -1.39 15.00 -14.73
CA THR A 170 -0.59 15.77 -13.77
C THR A 170 0.74 15.08 -13.51
N SER A 171 1.73 15.82 -13.05
CA SER A 171 2.99 15.24 -12.59
C SER A 171 2.76 14.42 -11.32
N SER A 172 3.39 13.26 -11.22
CA SER A 172 3.39 12.49 -9.99
C SER A 172 4.20 13.19 -8.91
N ALA A 173 3.66 13.27 -7.70
CA ALA A 173 4.29 13.93 -6.57
C ALA A 173 4.77 12.93 -5.52
N GLY A 174 5.87 13.25 -4.84
CA GLY A 174 6.30 12.60 -3.60
C GLY A 174 6.01 13.52 -2.41
N ASN A 175 4.93 13.26 -1.69
CA ASN A 175 4.48 14.10 -0.59
C ASN A 175 4.10 13.24 0.63
N GLY A 176 5.11 12.50 1.17
CA GLY A 176 4.93 11.71 2.39
C GLY A 176 4.50 12.60 3.57
N PRO A 177 3.62 12.13 4.46
CA PRO A 177 3.15 12.93 5.58
C PRO A 177 4.24 13.11 6.63
N ARG A 178 4.40 14.34 7.13
CA ARG A 178 5.06 14.60 8.41
C ARG A 178 4.00 14.43 9.50
N VAL A 179 4.24 13.48 10.40
CA VAL A 179 3.34 13.23 11.53
C VAL A 179 3.71 14.16 12.67
N GLU A 180 2.80 15.03 13.05
CA GLU A 180 2.93 15.96 14.17
C GLU A 180 2.16 15.45 15.40
N ALA A 181 2.52 15.98 16.56
CA ALA A 181 1.73 15.74 17.75
C ALA A 181 0.30 16.27 17.56
N ARG A 182 -0.68 15.55 18.10
CA ARG A 182 -2.06 16.01 18.09
C ARG A 182 -2.16 17.38 18.76
N PRO A 183 -2.70 18.42 18.10
CA PRO A 183 -2.91 19.71 18.73
C PRO A 183 -3.80 19.58 19.98
N ASN A 184 -3.49 20.35 21.03
CA ASN A 184 -4.24 20.31 22.29
C ASN A 184 -5.74 20.46 22.07
N GLY A 185 -6.51 19.52 22.62
CA GLY A 185 -7.98 19.52 22.52
C GLY A 185 -8.54 19.11 21.14
N SER A 186 -7.71 18.91 20.12
CA SER A 186 -8.19 18.51 18.80
C SER A 186 -8.79 17.11 18.83
N MET A 187 -9.97 16.99 18.21
CA MET A 187 -10.68 15.73 18.03
C MET A 187 -11.01 15.57 16.54
N PRO A 188 -11.11 14.34 16.04
CA PRO A 188 -11.66 14.12 14.70
C PRO A 188 -13.07 14.68 14.60
N THR A 189 -13.44 15.14 13.40
CA THR A 189 -14.79 15.64 13.09
C THR A 189 -15.65 14.51 12.54
N VAL A 190 -16.89 14.40 13.00
CA VAL A 190 -17.88 13.39 12.60
C VAL A 190 -19.22 14.06 12.28
N PRO A 191 -20.20 13.37 11.63
CA PRO A 191 -21.52 13.94 11.36
C PRO A 191 -22.22 14.43 12.63
N GLN A 192 -23.09 15.42 12.45
CA GLN A 192 -23.97 15.86 13.52
C GLN A 192 -24.76 14.67 14.11
N GLY A 193 -24.92 14.65 15.42
CA GLY A 193 -25.57 13.56 16.16
C GLY A 193 -24.60 12.43 16.58
N PHE A 194 -23.31 12.55 16.25
CA PHE A 194 -22.27 11.65 16.75
C PHE A 194 -21.26 12.39 17.64
N ALA A 195 -20.64 11.65 18.54
CA ALA A 195 -19.53 12.11 19.37
C ALA A 195 -18.31 11.22 19.18
N VAL A 196 -17.12 11.82 19.24
CA VAL A 196 -15.85 11.12 19.26
C VAL A 196 -15.24 11.16 20.65
N SER A 197 -14.70 10.07 21.11
CA SER A 197 -13.91 9.97 22.34
C SER A 197 -12.68 9.10 22.12
N VAL A 198 -11.68 9.23 22.99
CA VAL A 198 -10.55 8.32 23.05
C VAL A 198 -11.03 7.02 23.70
N TYR A 199 -10.90 5.89 23.00
CA TYR A 199 -11.20 4.56 23.54
C TYR A 199 -9.97 3.97 24.25
N ALA A 200 -8.80 4.05 23.60
CA ALA A 200 -7.52 3.63 24.17
C ALA A 200 -6.36 4.40 23.50
N VAL A 201 -5.22 4.41 24.20
CA VAL A 201 -3.94 4.90 23.64
C VAL A 201 -2.92 3.77 23.75
N ASP A 202 -2.24 3.47 22.65
CA ASP A 202 -1.18 2.47 22.58
C ASP A 202 0.02 3.01 21.80
N GLY A 203 1.13 3.25 22.51
CA GLY A 203 2.37 3.76 21.92
C GLY A 203 3.00 2.87 20.85
N ASP A 204 2.61 1.60 20.78
CA ASP A 204 3.08 0.65 19.76
C ASP A 204 2.32 0.77 18.43
N LYS A 205 1.39 1.72 18.31
CA LYS A 205 0.72 2.11 17.07
C LYS A 205 0.10 0.91 16.34
N PRO A 206 -0.90 0.25 16.94
CA PRO A 206 -1.58 -0.88 16.34
C PRO A 206 -2.29 -0.45 15.04
N ARG A 207 -2.54 -1.42 14.14
CA ARG A 207 -3.07 -1.10 12.81
C ARG A 207 -4.44 -1.70 12.52
N LEU A 208 -4.69 -2.95 12.90
CA LEU A 208 -5.94 -3.64 12.59
C LEU A 208 -6.64 -4.07 13.87
N PRO A 209 -7.90 -3.65 14.10
CA PRO A 209 -8.73 -4.15 15.18
C PRO A 209 -9.54 -5.37 14.75
N LEU A 210 -9.77 -6.31 15.67
CA LEU A 210 -10.71 -7.42 15.52
C LEU A 210 -11.51 -7.58 16.80
N ARG A 211 -12.85 -7.56 16.70
CA ARG A 211 -13.72 -7.82 17.85
C ARG A 211 -13.89 -9.32 18.10
N ALA A 212 -13.60 -9.75 19.31
CA ALA A 212 -13.90 -11.08 19.79
C ALA A 212 -15.41 -11.26 20.11
N PRO A 213 -15.93 -12.50 20.17
CA PRO A 213 -17.35 -12.74 20.44
C PRO A 213 -17.82 -12.19 21.79
N ASN A 214 -16.96 -12.16 22.82
CA ASN A 214 -17.27 -11.56 24.13
C ASN A 214 -17.18 -10.03 24.15
N GLY A 215 -16.79 -9.38 23.02
CA GLY A 215 -16.67 -7.93 22.89
C GLY A 215 -15.26 -7.37 23.09
N ASP A 216 -14.28 -8.18 23.53
CA ASP A 216 -12.89 -7.73 23.62
C ASP A 216 -12.36 -7.34 22.23
N ILE A 217 -11.45 -6.37 22.18
CA ILE A 217 -10.87 -5.87 20.94
C ILE A 217 -9.41 -6.31 20.85
N PHE A 218 -9.12 -7.16 19.88
CA PHE A 218 -7.77 -7.56 19.53
C PHE A 218 -7.15 -6.54 18.58
N LEU A 219 -5.87 -6.24 18.77
CA LEU A 219 -5.13 -5.23 18.02
C LEU A 219 -3.83 -5.83 17.48
N ALA A 220 -3.58 -5.71 16.18
CA ALA A 220 -2.31 -6.09 15.58
C ALA A 220 -1.28 -4.97 15.72
N ALA A 221 -0.33 -5.11 16.64
CA ALA A 221 0.82 -4.23 16.82
C ALA A 221 1.95 -4.68 15.87
N THR A 222 1.77 -4.40 14.57
CA THR A 222 2.56 -4.94 13.46
C THR A 222 4.07 -4.70 13.62
N ALA A 223 4.47 -3.49 14.03
CA ALA A 223 5.88 -3.13 14.18
C ALA A 223 6.56 -3.84 15.35
N LYS A 224 5.79 -4.18 16.39
CA LYS A 224 6.26 -4.88 17.59
C LYS A 224 6.28 -6.40 17.43
N GLY A 225 5.56 -6.93 16.44
CA GLY A 225 5.38 -8.38 16.31
C GLY A 225 4.47 -8.96 17.39
N GLU A 226 3.45 -8.21 17.80
CA GLU A 226 2.56 -8.57 18.90
C GLU A 226 1.09 -8.51 18.49
N ILE A 227 0.28 -9.33 19.15
CA ILE A 227 -1.17 -9.16 19.22
C ILE A 227 -1.49 -8.72 20.64
N LYS A 228 -2.26 -7.64 20.75
CA LYS A 228 -2.74 -7.09 22.01
C LYS A 228 -4.25 -7.24 22.12
N VAL A 229 -4.79 -7.19 23.33
CA VAL A 229 -6.22 -7.25 23.60
C VAL A 229 -6.63 -6.17 24.59
N LEU A 230 -7.70 -5.44 24.24
CA LEU A 230 -8.40 -4.51 25.12
C LEU A 230 -9.67 -5.17 25.62
N ARG A 231 -9.77 -5.39 26.93
CA ARG A 231 -11.03 -5.82 27.55
C ARG A 231 -12.04 -4.69 27.49
N ALA A 232 -13.20 -4.95 26.88
CA ALA A 232 -14.29 -4.00 26.80
C ALA A 232 -15.28 -4.23 27.97
N LYS A 233 -15.62 -3.16 28.70
CA LYS A 233 -16.66 -3.16 29.71
C LYS A 233 -17.49 -1.88 29.60
N ASP A 234 -18.79 -2.02 29.41
CA ASP A 234 -19.75 -0.89 29.35
C ASP A 234 -19.36 0.22 28.35
N GLY A 235 -18.80 -0.18 27.18
CA GLY A 235 -18.36 0.75 26.15
C GLY A 235 -17.03 1.46 26.43
N GLN A 236 -16.33 1.05 27.49
CA GLN A 236 -15.00 1.55 27.85
C GLN A 236 -13.96 0.44 27.63
N ALA A 237 -12.77 0.79 27.17
CA ALA A 237 -11.64 -0.13 27.15
C ALA A 237 -10.98 -0.22 28.53
N SER A 238 -10.25 -1.31 28.77
CA SER A 238 -9.23 -1.36 29.83
C SER A 238 -8.20 -0.23 29.60
N ALA A 239 -7.72 0.37 30.68
CA ALA A 239 -6.76 1.50 30.59
C ALA A 239 -5.47 1.13 29.83
N THR A 240 -5.07 -0.14 29.88
CA THR A 240 -3.86 -0.66 29.24
C THR A 240 -4.20 -1.93 28.45
N PRO A 241 -3.74 -2.06 27.19
CA PRO A 241 -3.87 -3.29 26.44
C PRO A 241 -3.05 -4.42 27.08
N GLU A 242 -3.62 -5.62 27.17
CA GLU A 242 -2.88 -6.82 27.53
C GLU A 242 -2.15 -7.38 26.30
N VAL A 243 -0.93 -7.87 26.47
CA VAL A 243 -0.21 -8.58 25.40
C VAL A 243 -0.72 -10.01 25.33
N PHE A 244 -1.44 -10.35 24.24
CA PHE A 244 -2.00 -11.67 24.00
C PHE A 244 -0.94 -12.64 23.46
N ALA A 245 -0.16 -12.22 22.46
CA ALA A 245 0.90 -13.04 21.84
C ALA A 245 2.06 -12.16 21.35
N THR A 246 3.28 -12.71 21.35
CA THR A 246 4.53 -12.06 20.92
C THR A 246 5.30 -12.94 19.94
N GLY A 247 6.41 -12.41 19.41
CA GLY A 247 7.32 -13.18 18.54
C GLY A 247 6.79 -13.41 17.13
N LEU A 248 5.79 -12.62 16.71
CA LEU A 248 5.19 -12.69 15.37
C LEU A 248 5.96 -11.81 14.38
N SER A 249 5.99 -12.23 13.11
CA SER A 249 6.69 -11.50 12.06
C SER A 249 5.74 -10.53 11.35
N ARG A 250 5.69 -9.27 11.83
CA ARG A 250 4.84 -8.21 11.26
C ARG A 250 3.37 -8.63 11.12
N PRO A 251 2.72 -9.10 12.21
CA PRO A 251 1.32 -9.57 12.17
C PRO A 251 0.40 -8.44 11.69
N TYR A 252 -0.61 -8.80 10.87
CA TYR A 252 -1.60 -7.83 10.42
C TYR A 252 -3.01 -8.40 10.46
N GLY A 253 -3.38 -9.29 9.55
CA GLY A 253 -4.71 -9.90 9.50
C GLY A 253 -4.93 -10.89 10.63
N MET A 254 -6.13 -10.86 11.18
CA MET A 254 -6.57 -11.75 12.26
C MET A 254 -7.97 -12.28 11.96
N ALA A 255 -8.24 -13.53 12.29
CA ALA A 255 -9.60 -14.09 12.29
C ALA A 255 -9.75 -15.18 13.35
N PHE A 256 -10.89 -15.22 14.00
CA PHE A 256 -11.26 -16.34 14.89
C PHE A 256 -11.80 -17.51 14.09
N TRP A 257 -11.43 -18.73 14.50
CA TRP A 257 -11.93 -19.96 13.88
C TRP A 257 -12.22 -21.05 14.91
N PRO A 258 -13.33 -21.83 14.76
CA PRO A 258 -14.45 -21.51 13.86
C PRO A 258 -15.08 -20.16 14.19
N SER A 259 -15.79 -19.59 13.21
CA SER A 259 -16.55 -18.35 13.40
C SER A 259 -17.64 -18.51 14.47
N GLY A 260 -18.14 -17.42 15.05
CA GLY A 260 -19.23 -17.45 16.02
C GLY A 260 -18.78 -17.37 17.48
N ALA A 261 -19.60 -17.92 18.40
CA ALA A 261 -19.45 -17.65 19.84
C ALA A 261 -18.29 -18.38 20.52
N ASN A 262 -17.85 -19.51 19.97
CA ASN A 262 -16.90 -20.43 20.61
C ASN A 262 -15.69 -20.75 19.71
N PRO A 263 -14.89 -19.77 19.31
CA PRO A 263 -13.67 -19.99 18.54
C PRO A 263 -12.67 -20.81 19.36
N GLN A 264 -11.89 -21.63 18.64
CA GLN A 264 -10.84 -22.47 19.22
C GLN A 264 -9.45 -21.90 18.95
N TYR A 265 -9.33 -21.06 17.90
CA TYR A 265 -8.08 -20.47 17.47
C TYR A 265 -8.27 -19.01 17.07
N LEU A 266 -7.23 -18.22 17.28
CA LEU A 266 -6.99 -16.96 16.59
C LEU A 266 -5.96 -17.21 15.49
N TYR A 267 -6.37 -17.11 14.23
CA TYR A 267 -5.46 -17.12 13.08
C TYR A 267 -4.85 -15.73 12.90
N VAL A 268 -3.55 -15.71 12.61
CA VAL A 268 -2.78 -14.47 12.39
C VAL A 268 -1.97 -14.60 11.12
N ALA A 269 -2.11 -13.64 10.23
CA ALA A 269 -1.27 -13.54 9.04
C ALA A 269 -0.01 -12.71 9.38
N ASN A 270 1.13 -13.38 9.31
CA ASN A 270 2.47 -12.78 9.33
C ASN A 270 2.86 -12.34 7.91
N VAL A 271 3.98 -11.62 7.77
CA VAL A 271 4.43 -11.11 6.45
C VAL A 271 4.59 -12.22 5.41
N ASN A 272 5.02 -13.42 5.78
CA ASN A 272 5.21 -14.55 4.85
C ASN A 272 4.74 -15.91 5.39
N ALA A 273 3.87 -15.93 6.38
CA ALA A 273 3.33 -17.16 6.97
C ALA A 273 1.93 -16.93 7.53
N ILE A 274 1.15 -17.98 7.68
CA ILE A 274 -0.06 -18.00 8.52
C ILE A 274 0.23 -18.86 9.74
N VAL A 275 -0.07 -18.33 10.91
CA VAL A 275 -0.05 -19.07 12.15
C VAL A 275 -1.44 -19.07 12.79
N ARG A 276 -1.74 -20.05 13.66
CA ARG A 276 -2.90 -20.05 14.52
C ARG A 276 -2.47 -20.20 15.97
N ILE A 277 -3.18 -19.55 16.86
CA ILE A 277 -2.88 -19.53 18.30
C ILE A 277 -4.07 -20.11 19.02
N PRO A 278 -3.90 -21.15 19.89
CA PRO A 278 -4.99 -21.68 20.68
C PRO A 278 -5.68 -20.58 21.51
N TYR A 279 -6.99 -20.48 21.36
CA TYR A 279 -7.79 -19.40 21.95
C TYR A 279 -9.12 -19.93 22.47
N ARG A 280 -9.58 -19.40 23.58
CA ARG A 280 -10.93 -19.55 24.10
C ARG A 280 -11.53 -18.18 24.32
N ASN A 281 -12.80 -18.02 23.97
CA ASN A 281 -13.49 -16.73 24.11
C ASN A 281 -13.33 -16.16 25.53
N GLY A 282 -12.75 -14.95 25.63
CA GLY A 282 -12.42 -14.26 26.87
C GLY A 282 -10.98 -14.42 27.37
N ASP A 283 -10.13 -15.13 26.67
CA ASP A 283 -8.70 -15.21 27.01
C ASP A 283 -7.99 -13.86 26.73
N LEU A 284 -7.22 -13.38 27.70
CA LEU A 284 -6.36 -12.21 27.58
C LEU A 284 -4.90 -12.59 27.26
N LYS A 285 -4.56 -13.87 27.33
CA LYS A 285 -3.24 -14.42 27.00
C LYS A 285 -3.41 -15.69 26.17
N ALA A 286 -2.52 -15.91 25.24
CA ALA A 286 -2.49 -17.12 24.42
C ALA A 286 -2.38 -18.37 25.30
N ARG A 287 -3.12 -19.44 24.96
CA ARG A 287 -3.10 -20.73 25.67
C ARG A 287 -1.92 -21.61 25.30
N GLY A 288 -1.21 -21.27 24.25
CA GLY A 288 -0.07 -22.02 23.75
C GLY A 288 0.74 -21.20 22.73
N ALA A 289 1.83 -21.78 22.27
CA ALA A 289 2.65 -21.17 21.23
C ALA A 289 1.89 -21.10 19.88
N PRO A 290 2.23 -20.14 18.99
CA PRO A 290 1.70 -20.11 17.65
C PRO A 290 2.05 -21.40 16.86
N GLU A 291 1.06 -22.01 16.24
CA GLU A 291 1.19 -23.18 15.36
C GLU A 291 1.23 -22.70 13.90
N THR A 292 2.21 -23.15 13.12
CA THR A 292 2.31 -22.79 11.69
C THR A 292 1.24 -23.54 10.88
N VAL A 293 0.40 -22.78 10.18
CA VAL A 293 -0.62 -23.29 9.25
C VAL A 293 -0.10 -23.28 7.82
N VAL A 294 0.51 -22.15 7.38
CA VAL A 294 1.19 -22.03 6.08
C VAL A 294 2.56 -21.43 6.33
N ALA A 295 3.61 -22.18 6.00
CA ALA A 295 4.99 -21.78 6.32
C ALA A 295 5.55 -20.72 5.38
N GLN A 296 5.07 -20.68 4.12
CA GLN A 296 5.55 -19.72 3.11
C GLN A 296 4.39 -19.31 2.18
N LEU A 297 4.18 -18.01 2.05
CA LEU A 297 3.10 -17.44 1.25
C LEU A 297 3.56 -17.08 -0.17
N SER A 298 4.77 -16.55 -0.31
CA SER A 298 5.39 -16.17 -1.59
C SER A 298 6.91 -16.35 -1.50
N GLU A 299 7.58 -16.41 -2.64
CA GLU A 299 9.04 -16.52 -2.69
C GLU A 299 9.73 -15.29 -2.08
N THR A 300 9.11 -14.12 -2.20
CA THR A 300 9.61 -12.87 -1.63
C THR A 300 8.68 -12.34 -0.55
N SER A 301 9.25 -11.80 0.53
CA SER A 301 8.51 -11.12 1.60
C SER A 301 8.51 -9.59 1.47
N GLY A 302 9.23 -9.04 0.49
CA GLY A 302 9.36 -7.61 0.23
C GLY A 302 8.10 -6.94 -0.33
N GLY A 303 8.18 -5.67 -0.65
CA GLY A 303 7.10 -4.87 -1.20
C GLY A 303 5.97 -4.63 -0.20
N HIS A 304 4.73 -4.89 -0.60
CA HIS A 304 3.59 -4.80 0.31
C HIS A 304 3.64 -5.93 1.34
N THR A 305 3.68 -5.58 2.60
CA THR A 305 3.89 -6.52 3.72
C THR A 305 2.63 -6.85 4.51
N THR A 306 1.54 -6.12 4.32
CA THR A 306 0.24 -6.45 4.92
C THR A 306 -0.32 -7.73 4.32
N ARG A 307 -0.89 -8.58 5.18
CA ARG A 307 -1.59 -9.82 4.81
C ARG A 307 -2.88 -9.83 5.59
N THR A 308 -4.01 -9.85 4.91
CA THR A 308 -5.30 -9.93 5.59
C THR A 308 -5.92 -11.28 5.32
N LEU A 309 -6.50 -11.87 6.34
CA LEU A 309 -7.17 -13.18 6.22
C LEU A 309 -8.62 -13.09 6.69
N ALA A 310 -9.46 -13.95 6.12
CA ALA A 310 -10.84 -14.14 6.51
C ALA A 310 -11.26 -15.59 6.22
N PHE A 311 -12.24 -16.08 6.97
CA PHE A 311 -12.87 -17.36 6.65
C PHE A 311 -14.14 -17.15 5.82
N SER A 312 -14.41 -18.08 4.90
CA SER A 312 -15.70 -18.14 4.22
C SER A 312 -16.83 -18.30 5.25
N LYS A 313 -18.05 -17.91 4.86
CA LYS A 313 -19.22 -17.93 5.76
C LYS A 313 -19.53 -19.33 6.36
N ASP A 314 -19.09 -20.38 5.70
CA ASP A 314 -19.24 -21.79 6.15
C ASP A 314 -18.00 -22.33 6.88
N ASP A 315 -17.01 -21.47 7.17
CA ASP A 315 -15.73 -21.79 7.82
C ASP A 315 -14.84 -22.82 7.10
N LYS A 316 -15.15 -23.17 5.84
CA LYS A 316 -14.42 -24.22 5.10
C LYS A 316 -13.24 -23.70 4.29
N THR A 317 -13.20 -22.41 4.02
CA THR A 317 -12.13 -21.78 3.21
C THR A 317 -11.46 -20.67 4.00
N LEU A 318 -10.14 -20.77 4.15
CA LEU A 318 -9.29 -19.68 4.60
C LEU A 318 -8.84 -18.85 3.41
N LEU A 319 -9.25 -17.60 3.36
CA LEU A 319 -8.87 -16.61 2.35
C LEU A 319 -7.73 -15.74 2.86
N LEU A 320 -6.77 -15.42 1.99
CA LEU A 320 -5.62 -14.59 2.30
C LEU A 320 -5.34 -13.61 1.17
N SER A 321 -5.20 -12.33 1.47
CA SER A 321 -4.73 -11.34 0.50
C SER A 321 -3.22 -11.17 0.55
N ILE A 322 -2.59 -11.07 -0.63
CA ILE A 322 -1.15 -10.86 -0.79
C ILE A 322 -0.93 -9.71 -1.78
N GLY A 323 -0.43 -8.58 -1.32
CA GLY A 323 -0.14 -7.43 -2.18
C GLY A 323 1.10 -7.64 -3.05
N SER A 324 1.27 -6.82 -4.09
CA SER A 324 2.38 -6.89 -5.04
C SER A 324 3.76 -6.75 -4.37
N ALA A 325 4.78 -7.31 -5.01
CA ALA A 325 6.17 -7.16 -4.56
C ALA A 325 6.73 -5.78 -4.90
N THR A 326 6.25 -5.18 -5.99
CA THR A 326 6.69 -3.87 -6.48
C THR A 326 5.50 -2.91 -6.66
N ASN A 327 5.79 -1.64 -6.86
CA ASN A 327 4.76 -0.64 -7.12
C ASN A 327 4.08 -0.84 -8.49
N VAL A 328 4.87 -1.11 -9.52
CA VAL A 328 4.44 -1.05 -10.92
C VAL A 328 4.95 -2.25 -11.73
N ALA A 329 5.10 -3.40 -11.10
CA ALA A 329 5.58 -4.64 -11.71
C ALA A 329 6.92 -4.46 -12.45
N THR A 330 7.89 -3.85 -11.80
CA THR A 330 9.28 -3.86 -12.27
C THR A 330 9.84 -5.28 -12.14
N GLU A 331 10.78 -5.66 -12.99
CA GLU A 331 11.52 -6.94 -12.91
C GLU A 331 10.67 -8.21 -13.15
N ILE A 332 9.55 -8.09 -13.87
CA ILE A 332 8.75 -9.28 -14.22
C ILE A 332 9.25 -10.01 -15.48
N GLY A 333 10.15 -9.39 -16.27
CA GLY A 333 10.56 -9.93 -17.57
C GLY A 333 9.45 -9.84 -18.64
N ALA A 334 9.82 -10.07 -19.89
CA ALA A 334 8.90 -9.91 -21.03
C ALA A 334 7.89 -11.08 -21.19
N THR A 335 8.27 -12.27 -20.75
CA THR A 335 7.49 -13.49 -20.92
C THR A 335 7.44 -14.31 -19.65
N PRO A 336 6.37 -15.07 -19.41
CA PRO A 336 6.32 -16.02 -18.31
C PRO A 336 7.30 -17.19 -18.53
N PRO A 337 7.65 -17.93 -17.47
CA PRO A 337 8.53 -19.11 -17.55
C PRO A 337 7.98 -20.27 -18.40
N GLU A 338 6.67 -20.29 -18.62
CA GLU A 338 5.95 -21.32 -19.37
C GLU A 338 4.85 -20.68 -20.24
N PRO A 339 4.24 -21.41 -21.19
CA PRO A 339 3.13 -20.88 -22.01
C PRO A 339 2.03 -20.26 -21.16
N ILE A 340 1.49 -19.11 -21.57
CA ILE A 340 0.52 -18.30 -20.80
C ILE A 340 -0.66 -19.13 -20.28
N ALA A 341 -1.23 -20.03 -21.10
CA ALA A 341 -2.34 -20.87 -20.69
C ALA A 341 -1.99 -21.82 -19.52
N GLN A 342 -0.77 -22.36 -19.50
CA GLN A 342 -0.30 -23.22 -18.42
C GLN A 342 -0.01 -22.37 -17.16
N TRP A 343 0.57 -21.18 -17.34
CA TRP A 343 0.81 -20.23 -16.26
C TRP A 343 -0.51 -19.83 -15.57
N GLU A 344 -1.49 -19.40 -16.36
CA GLU A 344 -2.80 -18.97 -15.81
C GLU A 344 -3.59 -20.12 -15.16
N ALA A 345 -3.42 -21.34 -15.64
CA ALA A 345 -4.03 -22.52 -14.99
C ALA A 345 -3.51 -22.72 -13.56
N LYS A 346 -2.26 -22.34 -13.27
CA LYS A 346 -1.63 -22.45 -11.95
C LYS A 346 -1.83 -21.19 -11.09
N HIS A 347 -1.64 -20.03 -11.70
CA HIS A 347 -1.54 -18.74 -10.99
C HIS A 347 -2.77 -17.84 -11.16
N GLY A 348 -3.77 -18.26 -11.95
CA GLY A 348 -4.99 -17.50 -12.24
C GLY A 348 -4.85 -16.56 -13.43
N VAL A 349 -5.98 -16.16 -13.99
CA VAL A 349 -6.07 -15.27 -15.17
C VAL A 349 -5.31 -13.96 -14.89
N GLY A 350 -4.46 -13.54 -15.81
CA GLY A 350 -3.66 -12.30 -15.68
C GLY A 350 -2.61 -12.31 -14.56
N GLY A 351 -2.38 -13.45 -13.92
CA GLY A 351 -1.35 -13.60 -12.88
C GLY A 351 0.03 -13.20 -13.40
N ALA A 352 0.71 -12.29 -12.70
CA ALA A 352 2.04 -11.83 -13.05
C ALA A 352 3.11 -12.88 -12.65
N TRP A 353 4.29 -12.77 -13.24
CA TRP A 353 5.41 -13.69 -13.04
C TRP A 353 6.64 -12.99 -12.46
N GLY A 354 7.77 -13.69 -12.40
CA GLY A 354 9.01 -13.17 -11.80
C GLY A 354 8.82 -12.88 -10.31
N VAL A 355 9.28 -11.72 -9.86
CA VAL A 355 9.14 -11.29 -8.45
C VAL A 355 7.68 -11.13 -8.00
N GLU A 356 6.75 -11.06 -8.95
CA GLU A 356 5.31 -10.93 -8.68
C GLU A 356 4.56 -12.27 -8.69
N THR A 357 5.25 -13.39 -8.83
CA THR A 357 4.63 -14.72 -8.77
C THR A 357 3.85 -14.89 -7.47
N ASP A 358 2.56 -15.26 -7.57
CA ASP A 358 1.63 -15.41 -6.43
C ASP A 358 1.45 -14.14 -5.59
N ARG A 359 1.69 -12.96 -6.18
CA ARG A 359 1.47 -11.64 -5.57
C ARG A 359 0.30 -10.92 -6.25
N ALA A 360 -0.16 -9.82 -5.66
CA ALA A 360 -1.34 -9.07 -6.12
C ALA A 360 -2.58 -9.97 -6.27
N THR A 361 -2.80 -10.86 -5.30
CA THR A 361 -3.80 -11.93 -5.36
C THR A 361 -4.60 -12.04 -4.06
N VAL A 362 -5.75 -12.69 -4.17
CA VAL A 362 -6.39 -13.39 -3.05
C VAL A 362 -6.17 -14.87 -3.25
N MET A 363 -5.58 -15.53 -2.25
CA MET A 363 -5.37 -16.98 -2.20
C MET A 363 -6.43 -17.63 -1.32
N ALA A 364 -6.73 -18.90 -1.59
CA ALA A 364 -7.61 -19.72 -0.79
C ALA A 364 -6.90 -21.00 -0.34
N PHE A 365 -7.21 -21.45 0.87
CA PHE A 365 -6.71 -22.67 1.51
C PHE A 365 -7.87 -23.35 2.24
N ASP A 366 -7.69 -24.61 2.58
CA ASP A 366 -8.48 -25.21 3.64
C ASP A 366 -8.06 -24.63 5.01
N PRO A 367 -8.88 -24.73 6.06
CA PRO A 367 -8.52 -24.15 7.37
C PRO A 367 -7.20 -24.67 7.96
N ASP A 368 -6.77 -25.87 7.57
CA ASP A 368 -5.48 -26.45 7.98
C ASP A 368 -4.29 -26.01 7.09
N GLY A 369 -4.51 -25.09 6.15
CA GLY A 369 -3.48 -24.55 5.25
C GLY A 369 -3.20 -25.37 4.01
N LYS A 370 -3.90 -26.49 3.81
CA LYS A 370 -3.76 -27.34 2.62
C LYS A 370 -4.56 -26.79 1.43
N ASN A 371 -4.43 -27.45 0.28
CA ASN A 371 -5.19 -27.18 -0.94
C ASN A 371 -5.11 -25.71 -1.39
N ARG A 372 -3.87 -25.15 -1.38
CA ARG A 372 -3.58 -23.81 -1.86
C ARG A 372 -4.07 -23.63 -3.31
N ARG A 373 -4.83 -22.57 -3.56
CA ARG A 373 -5.33 -22.19 -4.87
C ARG A 373 -5.47 -20.68 -4.99
N THR A 374 -5.32 -20.15 -6.19
CA THR A 374 -5.58 -18.74 -6.49
C THR A 374 -7.08 -18.51 -6.51
N TYR A 375 -7.57 -17.57 -5.70
CA TYR A 375 -8.98 -17.17 -5.67
C TYR A 375 -9.28 -16.05 -6.67
N ALA A 376 -8.43 -15.02 -6.72
CA ALA A 376 -8.51 -13.91 -7.67
C ALA A 376 -7.15 -13.25 -7.86
N THR A 377 -6.95 -12.55 -8.98
CA THR A 377 -5.70 -11.91 -9.38
C THR A 377 -5.88 -10.44 -9.74
N GLY A 378 -4.77 -9.73 -9.91
CA GLY A 378 -4.79 -8.34 -10.37
C GLY A 378 -5.25 -7.33 -9.32
N LEU A 379 -5.35 -7.72 -8.06
CA LEU A 379 -5.65 -6.86 -6.91
C LEU A 379 -4.34 -6.34 -6.35
N ARG A 380 -3.80 -5.24 -6.90
CA ARG A 380 -2.43 -4.78 -6.62
C ARG A 380 -2.06 -4.86 -5.13
N ASN A 381 -2.86 -4.29 -4.24
CA ASN A 381 -2.65 -4.39 -2.80
C ASN A 381 -4.01 -4.37 -2.07
N CYS A 382 -4.65 -5.54 -2.00
CA CYS A 382 -5.84 -5.75 -1.19
C CYS A 382 -5.45 -5.74 0.29
N VAL A 383 -5.65 -4.65 1.00
CA VAL A 383 -5.25 -4.48 2.40
C VAL A 383 -6.40 -4.79 3.35
N GLY A 384 -7.56 -4.17 3.17
CA GLY A 384 -8.77 -4.55 3.88
C GLY A 384 -9.47 -5.70 3.16
N MET A 385 -9.70 -6.81 3.85
CA MET A 385 -10.48 -7.94 3.32
C MET A 385 -11.41 -8.47 4.40
N LEU A 386 -12.64 -8.73 4.01
CA LEU A 386 -13.63 -9.40 4.86
C LEU A 386 -14.58 -10.26 4.00
N VAL A 387 -15.26 -11.17 4.65
CA VAL A 387 -16.42 -11.87 4.08
C VAL A 387 -17.69 -11.20 4.60
N HIS A 388 -18.52 -10.70 3.69
CA HIS A 388 -19.76 -9.98 4.04
C HIS A 388 -20.70 -10.92 4.82
N PRO A 389 -21.08 -10.59 6.06
CA PRO A 389 -21.80 -11.51 6.95
C PRO A 389 -23.18 -11.92 6.42
N GLY A 390 -23.84 -11.05 5.66
CA GLY A 390 -25.13 -11.33 5.04
C GLY A 390 -25.03 -12.19 3.78
N THR A 391 -24.28 -11.73 2.77
CA THR A 391 -24.20 -12.37 1.44
C THR A 391 -23.15 -13.47 1.33
N GLY A 392 -22.08 -13.43 2.13
CA GLY A 392 -20.92 -14.32 1.99
C GLY A 392 -19.92 -13.86 0.93
N ASP A 393 -20.13 -12.71 0.29
CA ASP A 393 -19.20 -12.16 -0.69
C ASP A 393 -17.87 -11.78 -0.03
N VAL A 394 -16.77 -12.11 -0.70
CA VAL A 394 -15.44 -11.60 -0.33
C VAL A 394 -15.34 -10.16 -0.79
N MET A 395 -14.97 -9.26 0.11
CA MET A 395 -14.79 -7.84 -0.19
C MET A 395 -13.35 -7.40 0.07
N CYS A 396 -12.84 -6.51 -0.76
CA CYS A 396 -11.46 -6.01 -0.70
C CYS A 396 -11.43 -4.49 -0.85
N THR A 397 -10.62 -3.82 -0.03
CA THR A 397 -10.12 -2.47 -0.32
C THR A 397 -8.74 -2.58 -0.95
N VAL A 398 -8.52 -1.90 -2.08
CA VAL A 398 -7.30 -2.04 -2.86
C VAL A 398 -6.63 -0.69 -3.04
N ASN A 399 -5.33 -0.66 -2.74
CA ASN A 399 -4.47 0.46 -3.06
C ASN A 399 -3.85 0.24 -4.44
N GLU A 400 -4.20 1.10 -5.39
CA GLU A 400 -3.68 1.04 -6.75
C GLU A 400 -2.26 1.61 -6.89
N ARG A 401 -1.70 1.50 -8.10
CA ARG A 401 -0.33 1.89 -8.40
C ARG A 401 -0.14 3.41 -8.34
N ASP A 402 1.08 3.81 -8.04
CA ASP A 402 1.52 5.21 -8.12
C ASP A 402 2.02 5.58 -9.52
N ALA A 403 2.39 6.86 -9.70
CA ALA A 403 3.12 7.40 -10.83
C ALA A 403 2.35 7.44 -12.17
N LEU A 404 1.02 7.63 -12.14
CA LEU A 404 0.22 8.01 -13.31
C LEU A 404 -0.36 9.44 -13.19
N GLY A 405 0.02 10.19 -12.16
CA GLY A 405 -0.48 11.51 -11.81
C GLY A 405 -1.30 11.50 -10.52
N ASP A 406 -1.74 12.68 -10.09
CA ASP A 406 -2.43 12.87 -8.81
C ASP A 406 -3.82 12.22 -8.74
N ASN A 407 -4.49 12.08 -9.88
CA ASN A 407 -5.87 11.62 -9.94
C ASN A 407 -6.04 10.26 -10.64
N LEU A 408 -4.93 9.48 -10.79
CA LEU A 408 -4.95 8.20 -11.48
C LEU A 408 -3.91 7.21 -10.93
N PRO A 409 -4.22 5.88 -10.84
CA PRO A 409 -5.58 5.31 -10.85
C PRO A 409 -6.31 5.57 -9.53
N PRO A 410 -7.63 5.53 -9.49
CA PRO A 410 -8.36 5.53 -8.24
C PRO A 410 -8.07 4.26 -7.44
N ASP A 411 -7.99 4.42 -6.12
CA ASP A 411 -8.13 3.28 -5.20
C ASP A 411 -9.57 2.78 -5.23
N TYR A 412 -9.86 1.62 -4.63
CA TYR A 412 -11.22 1.10 -4.71
C TYR A 412 -11.61 0.15 -3.59
N LEU A 413 -12.93 -0.06 -3.45
CA LEU A 413 -13.54 -1.18 -2.76
C LEU A 413 -14.29 -2.04 -3.77
N THR A 414 -14.17 -3.37 -3.67
CA THR A 414 -14.85 -4.30 -4.58
C THR A 414 -15.19 -5.61 -3.92
N ARG A 415 -16.24 -6.26 -4.44
CA ARG A 415 -16.50 -7.68 -4.21
C ARG A 415 -15.53 -8.49 -5.06
N VAL A 416 -14.84 -9.43 -4.45
CA VAL A 416 -13.84 -10.27 -5.11
C VAL A 416 -14.51 -11.55 -5.60
N LYS A 417 -14.59 -11.72 -6.93
CA LYS A 417 -15.15 -12.91 -7.56
C LYS A 417 -14.10 -14.00 -7.66
N GLN A 418 -14.47 -15.23 -7.36
CA GLN A 418 -13.60 -16.39 -7.59
C GLN A 418 -13.28 -16.52 -9.08
N GLY A 419 -11.99 -16.70 -9.42
CA GLY A 419 -11.48 -16.69 -10.79
C GLY A 419 -11.41 -15.30 -11.42
N GLY A 420 -11.77 -14.23 -10.70
CA GLY A 420 -11.77 -12.85 -11.19
C GLY A 420 -10.37 -12.28 -11.39
N PHE A 421 -10.23 -11.40 -12.39
CA PHE A 421 -9.03 -10.62 -12.66
C PHE A 421 -9.37 -9.12 -12.55
N TYR A 422 -8.56 -8.36 -11.80
CA TYR A 422 -8.83 -6.95 -11.48
C TYR A 422 -7.85 -5.97 -12.14
N GLY A 423 -7.03 -6.45 -13.06
CA GLY A 423 -6.24 -5.64 -13.99
C GLY A 423 -4.76 -5.61 -13.71
N TRP A 424 -4.30 -5.32 -12.49
CA TRP A 424 -2.89 -5.15 -12.20
C TRP A 424 -2.04 -6.41 -12.56
N PRO A 425 -0.87 -6.28 -13.17
CA PRO A 425 -0.19 -5.04 -13.54
C PRO A 425 -0.51 -4.56 -14.97
N TRP A 426 -1.28 -5.31 -15.75
CA TRP A 426 -1.47 -5.13 -17.19
C TRP A 426 -2.49 -4.03 -17.52
N TYR A 427 -3.52 -3.94 -16.69
CA TYR A 427 -4.65 -3.03 -16.80
C TYR A 427 -4.96 -2.40 -15.44
N TYR A 428 -5.78 -1.35 -15.41
CA TYR A 428 -6.35 -0.75 -14.20
C TYR A 428 -7.79 -0.32 -14.48
N ILE A 429 -8.66 -0.46 -13.51
CA ILE A 429 -10.09 -0.05 -13.56
C ILE A 429 -10.74 -0.45 -14.88
N GLY A 430 -10.86 -1.76 -15.11
CA GLY A 430 -11.36 -2.32 -16.36
C GLY A 430 -10.33 -2.32 -17.47
N ASP A 431 -10.69 -1.88 -18.66
CA ASP A 431 -9.88 -1.98 -19.88
C ASP A 431 -8.84 -0.87 -20.08
N ASN A 432 -8.51 -0.09 -19.04
CA ASN A 432 -7.44 0.89 -19.12
C ASN A 432 -6.10 0.17 -19.08
N GLU A 433 -5.41 0.12 -20.21
CA GLU A 433 -4.11 -0.55 -20.31
C GLU A 433 -3.01 0.25 -19.59
N ASP A 434 -2.18 -0.42 -18.78
CA ASP A 434 -1.04 0.25 -18.14
C ASP A 434 -0.04 0.71 -19.20
N PRO A 435 0.30 2.01 -19.27
CA PRO A 435 1.16 2.54 -20.35
C PRO A 435 2.57 1.96 -20.37
N ARG A 436 3.07 1.41 -19.23
CA ARG A 436 4.39 0.76 -19.17
C ARG A 436 4.41 -0.64 -19.80
N LEU A 437 3.27 -1.32 -19.75
CA LEU A 437 3.13 -2.71 -20.19
C LEU A 437 2.25 -2.81 -21.45
N LYS A 438 2.05 -1.68 -22.12
CA LYS A 438 1.18 -1.56 -23.29
C LYS A 438 1.53 -2.59 -24.36
N GLY A 439 0.53 -3.33 -24.82
CA GLY A 439 0.65 -4.36 -25.87
C GLY A 439 1.24 -5.68 -25.39
N GLN A 440 1.62 -5.85 -24.10
CA GLN A 440 2.19 -7.12 -23.62
C GLN A 440 1.13 -8.21 -23.41
N ARG A 441 -0.09 -7.85 -22.99
CA ARG A 441 -1.17 -8.81 -22.70
C ARG A 441 -2.50 -8.37 -23.35
N PRO A 442 -2.56 -8.25 -24.69
CA PRO A 442 -3.77 -7.86 -25.39
C PRO A 442 -4.92 -8.88 -25.24
N ASP A 443 -4.59 -10.13 -24.91
CA ASP A 443 -5.53 -11.22 -24.62
C ASP A 443 -6.36 -10.99 -23.34
N LEU A 444 -5.95 -10.09 -22.46
CA LEU A 444 -6.67 -9.72 -21.22
C LEU A 444 -7.68 -8.59 -21.42
N LYS A 445 -7.71 -7.96 -22.58
CA LYS A 445 -8.71 -6.93 -22.89
C LYS A 445 -10.12 -7.47 -22.71
N GLY A 446 -10.98 -6.76 -22.01
CA GLY A 446 -12.34 -7.18 -21.67
C GLY A 446 -12.44 -8.18 -20.51
N LYS A 447 -11.31 -8.60 -19.91
CA LYS A 447 -11.32 -9.55 -18.79
C LYS A 447 -11.15 -8.87 -17.42
N ALA A 448 -10.59 -7.66 -17.37
CA ALA A 448 -10.41 -6.96 -16.12
C ALA A 448 -11.73 -6.44 -15.58
N ILE A 449 -12.07 -6.85 -14.36
CA ILE A 449 -13.31 -6.46 -13.68
C ILE A 449 -13.20 -5.01 -13.23
N VAL A 450 -14.22 -4.20 -13.54
CA VAL A 450 -14.37 -2.86 -12.99
C VAL A 450 -14.79 -2.99 -11.53
N PRO A 451 -14.07 -2.34 -10.57
CA PRO A 451 -14.43 -2.38 -9.15
C PRO A 451 -15.80 -1.75 -8.85
N ASP A 452 -16.42 -2.20 -7.75
CA ASP A 452 -17.75 -1.72 -7.35
C ASP A 452 -17.77 -0.23 -6.94
N VAL A 453 -16.73 0.26 -6.25
CA VAL A 453 -16.65 1.64 -5.74
C VAL A 453 -15.25 2.18 -5.98
N LEU A 454 -15.14 3.20 -6.81
CA LEU A 454 -13.89 3.93 -7.01
C LEU A 454 -13.73 4.98 -5.90
N ILE A 455 -12.56 4.99 -5.26
CA ILE A 455 -12.19 5.90 -4.20
C ILE A 455 -11.13 6.86 -4.75
N GLN A 456 -11.11 8.10 -4.28
CA GLN A 456 -10.11 9.10 -4.69
C GLN A 456 -8.72 8.49 -4.74
N SER A 457 -8.01 8.70 -5.86
CA SER A 457 -6.66 8.17 -6.11
C SER A 457 -5.71 8.47 -4.96
N HIS A 458 -4.90 7.49 -4.60
CA HIS A 458 -3.88 7.58 -3.55
C HIS A 458 -4.41 7.78 -2.12
N SER A 459 -5.71 7.57 -1.87
CA SER A 459 -6.30 7.67 -0.53
C SER A 459 -5.83 6.59 0.43
N ALA A 460 -5.25 5.49 -0.08
CA ALA A 460 -4.77 4.34 0.66
C ALA A 460 -5.86 3.71 1.57
N PRO A 461 -6.94 3.13 1.01
CA PRO A 461 -7.95 2.43 1.79
C PRO A 461 -7.34 1.17 2.42
N LEU A 462 -7.49 1.03 3.74
CA LEU A 462 -6.95 -0.07 4.53
C LEU A 462 -8.09 -0.89 5.14
N GLY A 463 -8.15 -0.98 6.47
CA GLY A 463 -9.14 -1.80 7.18
C GLY A 463 -10.56 -1.34 6.94
N MET A 464 -11.49 -2.30 6.89
CA MET A 464 -12.92 -2.05 6.72
C MET A 464 -13.77 -2.93 7.64
N ALA A 465 -15.00 -2.49 7.89
CA ALA A 465 -15.99 -3.25 8.66
C ALA A 465 -17.39 -3.00 8.09
N VAL A 466 -18.18 -4.07 7.95
CA VAL A 466 -19.62 -3.96 7.75
C VAL A 466 -20.22 -3.48 9.06
N TYR A 467 -20.99 -2.40 9.04
CA TYR A 467 -21.68 -1.94 10.23
C TYR A 467 -22.88 -2.85 10.52
N GLN A 468 -22.75 -3.64 11.55
CA GLN A 468 -23.83 -4.43 12.13
C GLN A 468 -23.81 -4.27 13.64
N ALA A 469 -24.77 -3.52 14.15
CA ALA A 469 -24.89 -3.34 15.58
C ALA A 469 -25.31 -4.65 16.26
N PRO A 470 -24.63 -5.10 17.33
CA PRO A 470 -25.08 -6.21 18.13
C PRO A 470 -26.50 -5.99 18.66
N LYS A 471 -27.30 -7.06 18.73
CA LYS A 471 -28.68 -6.94 19.25
C LYS A 471 -28.70 -6.33 20.65
N GLY A 472 -29.48 -5.28 20.82
CA GLY A 472 -29.58 -4.55 22.09
C GLY A 472 -28.39 -3.63 22.40
N ALA A 473 -27.54 -3.36 21.43
CA ALA A 473 -26.42 -2.44 21.59
C ALA A 473 -26.88 -1.04 22.01
N LYS A 474 -26.31 -0.53 23.11
CA LYS A 474 -26.71 0.77 23.69
C LYS A 474 -26.34 1.96 22.82
N HIS A 475 -25.31 1.86 22.00
CA HIS A 475 -24.79 2.92 21.13
C HIS A 475 -24.86 2.54 19.65
N ALA A 476 -25.86 1.73 19.27
CA ALA A 476 -26.13 1.44 17.87
C ALA A 476 -26.35 2.74 17.08
N PHE A 477 -25.76 2.81 15.89
CA PHE A 477 -26.00 3.91 14.96
C PHE A 477 -27.46 3.89 14.46
N PRO A 478 -27.97 5.00 13.94
CA PRO A 478 -29.25 5.03 13.26
C PRO A 478 -29.37 3.94 12.18
N LYS A 479 -30.61 3.49 11.95
CA LYS A 479 -30.88 2.32 11.08
C LYS A 479 -30.36 2.47 9.66
N GLU A 480 -30.23 3.69 9.14
CA GLU A 480 -29.70 3.97 7.81
C GLU A 480 -28.20 3.63 7.63
N TYR A 481 -27.50 3.33 8.72
CA TYR A 481 -26.10 2.88 8.68
C TYR A 481 -25.98 1.35 8.67
N GLU A 482 -27.06 0.64 8.99
CA GLU A 482 -27.03 -0.80 9.12
C GLU A 482 -26.75 -1.48 7.75
N GLY A 483 -25.72 -2.31 7.71
CA GLY A 483 -25.28 -3.00 6.51
C GLY A 483 -24.28 -2.21 5.63
N ASP A 484 -24.05 -0.93 5.89
CA ASP A 484 -23.04 -0.15 5.17
C ASP A 484 -21.62 -0.51 5.62
N VAL A 485 -20.63 -0.23 4.75
CA VAL A 485 -19.22 -0.55 5.03
C VAL A 485 -18.47 0.72 5.40
N PHE A 486 -17.81 0.70 6.56
CA PHE A 486 -16.86 1.74 6.95
C PHE A 486 -15.45 1.35 6.52
N VAL A 487 -14.71 2.30 5.94
CA VAL A 487 -13.36 2.11 5.42
C VAL A 487 -12.43 3.19 5.96
N ALA A 488 -11.30 2.76 6.52
CA ALA A 488 -10.23 3.67 6.92
C ALA A 488 -9.36 4.03 5.71
N LEU A 489 -9.27 5.32 5.38
CA LEU A 489 -8.39 5.88 4.36
C LEU A 489 -7.15 6.44 5.04
N HIS A 490 -6.02 5.75 4.88
CA HIS A 490 -4.76 6.05 5.58
C HIS A 490 -4.07 7.33 5.10
N GLY A 491 -4.39 7.75 3.88
CA GLY A 491 -3.95 9.01 3.30
C GLY A 491 -2.76 8.91 2.36
N SER A 492 -2.72 9.88 1.45
CA SER A 492 -1.82 9.91 0.30
C SER A 492 -0.37 10.22 0.66
N TRP A 493 0.54 9.69 -0.17
CA TRP A 493 1.93 10.08 -0.24
C TRP A 493 2.38 10.42 -1.68
N ASN A 494 1.71 9.86 -2.69
CA ASN A 494 1.98 10.10 -4.12
C ASN A 494 0.95 11.06 -4.74
N ARG A 495 0.77 12.22 -4.10
CA ARG A 495 -0.14 13.27 -4.56
C ARG A 495 0.34 14.64 -4.09
N GLY A 496 0.27 15.65 -4.95
CA GLY A 496 0.69 17.02 -4.64
C GLY A 496 -0.13 17.66 -3.52
N VAL A 497 -1.46 17.54 -3.61
CA VAL A 497 -2.41 17.94 -2.57
C VAL A 497 -2.93 16.70 -1.86
N ARG A 498 -2.88 16.67 -0.53
CA ARG A 498 -3.28 15.49 0.27
C ARG A 498 -4.73 15.08 0.06
N THR A 499 -4.95 13.77 0.13
CA THR A 499 -6.27 13.16 0.18
C THR A 499 -6.29 11.97 1.16
N GLY A 500 -7.47 11.47 1.49
CA GLY A 500 -7.62 10.44 2.51
C GLY A 500 -7.51 11.02 3.92
N TYR A 501 -6.81 10.34 4.85
CA TYR A 501 -6.70 10.71 6.27
C TYR A 501 -8.08 10.83 6.94
N LYS A 502 -9.00 9.95 6.58
CA LYS A 502 -10.39 9.98 7.00
C LYS A 502 -10.98 8.57 7.06
N VAL A 503 -12.16 8.44 7.65
CA VAL A 503 -12.98 7.24 7.52
C VAL A 503 -14.16 7.60 6.62
N VAL A 504 -14.49 6.70 5.71
CA VAL A 504 -15.64 6.85 4.82
C VAL A 504 -16.67 5.75 5.05
N ARG A 505 -17.94 6.06 4.78
CA ARG A 505 -19.08 5.15 4.71
C ARG A 505 -19.35 4.82 3.26
N VAL A 506 -19.27 3.57 2.87
CA VAL A 506 -19.68 3.07 1.56
C VAL A 506 -21.13 2.62 1.65
N PHE A 507 -21.99 3.19 0.80
CA PHE A 507 -23.41 2.85 0.78
C PHE A 507 -23.65 1.47 0.16
N MET A 508 -24.41 0.65 0.87
CA MET A 508 -24.76 -0.69 0.46
C MET A 508 -26.26 -0.80 0.20
N LYS A 509 -26.61 -1.60 -0.80
CA LYS A 509 -28.01 -1.98 -1.07
C LYS A 509 -28.11 -3.50 -1.19
N ASN A 510 -28.78 -4.14 -0.26
CA ASN A 510 -28.92 -5.60 -0.21
C ASN A 510 -27.54 -6.32 -0.24
N GLY A 511 -26.55 -5.79 0.46
CA GLY A 511 -25.20 -6.32 0.51
C GLY A 511 -24.34 -6.05 -0.73
N VAL A 512 -24.80 -5.21 -1.66
CA VAL A 512 -24.07 -4.79 -2.88
C VAL A 512 -23.69 -3.32 -2.76
N PRO A 513 -22.40 -2.94 -2.98
CA PRO A 513 -22.00 -1.55 -3.01
C PRO A 513 -22.70 -0.77 -4.13
N THR A 514 -23.08 0.49 -3.84
CA THR A 514 -23.85 1.33 -4.79
C THR A 514 -22.98 2.16 -5.73
N GLY A 515 -21.65 2.10 -5.59
CA GLY A 515 -20.72 2.98 -6.30
C GLY A 515 -20.42 4.30 -5.59
N GLN A 516 -21.14 4.62 -4.51
CA GLN A 516 -21.01 5.86 -3.77
C GLN A 516 -20.39 5.62 -2.39
N TYR A 517 -19.66 6.63 -1.91
CA TYR A 517 -19.19 6.68 -0.52
C TYR A 517 -19.33 8.10 0.07
N GLN A 518 -19.33 8.19 1.39
CA GLN A 518 -19.54 9.41 2.13
C GLN A 518 -18.41 9.61 3.16
N ASP A 519 -17.92 10.83 3.31
CA ASP A 519 -17.01 11.19 4.41
C ASP A 519 -17.72 11.03 5.74
N PHE A 520 -17.11 10.28 6.68
CA PHE A 520 -17.70 10.02 7.99
C PHE A 520 -16.87 10.59 9.13
N MET A 521 -15.55 10.36 9.16
CA MET A 521 -14.64 10.95 10.14
C MET A 521 -13.50 11.63 9.41
N SER A 522 -13.18 12.89 9.75
CA SER A 522 -12.12 13.68 9.13
C SER A 522 -11.40 14.57 10.15
N GLY A 523 -10.59 15.54 9.68
CA GLY A 523 -9.96 16.56 10.54
C GLY A 523 -8.58 16.18 11.08
N MET A 524 -7.90 15.17 10.50
CA MET A 524 -6.56 14.72 10.93
C MET A 524 -5.41 15.34 10.13
N VAL A 525 -5.68 16.21 9.16
CA VAL A 525 -4.69 16.92 8.34
C VAL A 525 -4.57 18.36 8.81
N LEU A 526 -3.33 18.84 8.95
CA LEU A 526 -3.01 20.22 9.35
C LEU A 526 -2.63 21.09 8.16
N SER A 527 -1.99 20.49 7.15
CA SER A 527 -1.54 21.17 5.93
C SER A 527 -1.28 20.14 4.82
N ASP A 528 -0.92 20.61 3.62
CA ASP A 528 -0.48 19.70 2.55
C ASP A 528 0.79 18.90 2.88
N ARG A 529 1.38 19.06 4.06
CA ARG A 529 2.60 18.36 4.50
C ARG A 529 2.47 17.69 5.86
N GLU A 530 1.53 18.10 6.68
CA GLU A 530 1.45 17.74 8.09
C GLU A 530 0.12 17.09 8.43
N VAL A 531 0.21 16.03 9.22
CA VAL A 531 -0.95 15.31 9.73
C VAL A 531 -0.72 14.96 11.20
N TRP A 532 -1.77 14.81 11.99
CA TRP A 532 -1.65 14.36 13.37
C TRP A 532 -2.28 12.97 13.61
N GLY A 533 -2.95 12.39 12.61
CA GLY A 533 -3.51 11.05 12.68
C GLY A 533 -3.66 10.41 11.30
N ARG A 534 -3.66 9.07 11.27
CA ARG A 534 -3.80 8.24 10.07
C ARG A 534 -4.68 7.02 10.36
N PRO A 535 -5.97 7.05 9.99
CA PRO A 535 -6.85 5.89 10.17
C PRO A 535 -6.32 4.65 9.45
N ALA A 536 -6.19 3.53 10.14
CA ALA A 536 -5.65 2.29 9.59
C ALA A 536 -6.66 1.14 9.61
N GLY A 537 -7.51 1.07 10.63
CA GLY A 537 -8.49 -0.01 10.78
C GLY A 537 -9.75 0.44 11.49
N VAL A 538 -10.84 -0.28 11.24
CA VAL A 538 -12.15 -0.02 11.85
C VAL A 538 -12.77 -1.32 12.36
N ALA A 539 -13.55 -1.23 13.44
CA ALA A 539 -14.35 -2.34 13.97
C ALA A 539 -15.63 -1.81 14.65
N VAL A 540 -16.67 -2.63 14.68
CA VAL A 540 -17.90 -2.32 15.45
C VAL A 540 -17.77 -2.92 16.84
N ALA A 541 -17.82 -2.11 17.88
CA ALA A 541 -17.75 -2.52 19.27
C ALA A 541 -19.02 -3.29 19.72
N ALA A 542 -18.93 -3.99 20.85
CA ALA A 542 -20.06 -4.75 21.40
C ALA A 542 -21.26 -3.87 21.77
N ASP A 543 -21.05 -2.61 22.10
CA ASP A 543 -22.08 -1.63 22.41
C ASP A 543 -22.63 -0.89 21.17
N GLY A 544 -22.17 -1.23 19.97
CA GLY A 544 -22.60 -0.66 18.69
C GLY A 544 -21.82 0.58 18.23
N ALA A 545 -20.86 1.09 19.02
CA ALA A 545 -20.00 2.18 18.59
C ALA A 545 -19.02 1.72 17.48
N LEU A 546 -18.58 2.64 16.64
CA LEU A 546 -17.51 2.40 15.69
C LEU A 546 -16.16 2.73 16.34
N LEU A 547 -15.23 1.79 16.31
CA LEU A 547 -13.84 1.99 16.70
C LEU A 547 -12.98 2.26 15.47
N VAL A 548 -12.07 3.23 15.57
CA VAL A 548 -11.12 3.59 14.51
C VAL A 548 -9.72 3.58 15.09
N VAL A 549 -8.85 2.77 14.54
CA VAL A 549 -7.43 2.72 14.92
C VAL A 549 -6.65 3.72 14.09
N ASP A 550 -5.89 4.58 14.75
CA ASP A 550 -4.98 5.57 14.18
C ASP A 550 -3.54 5.13 14.50
N ASP A 551 -2.82 4.65 13.49
CA ASP A 551 -1.46 4.14 13.66
C ASP A 551 -0.38 5.23 13.68
N ALA A 552 -0.70 6.47 13.33
CA ALA A 552 0.22 7.60 13.48
C ALA A 552 0.23 8.14 14.91
N GLY A 553 -0.96 8.40 15.45
CA GLY A 553 -1.14 8.91 16.82
C GLY A 553 -1.15 7.83 17.89
N GLY A 554 -1.23 6.54 17.54
CA GLY A 554 -1.35 5.44 18.50
C GLY A 554 -2.66 5.48 19.28
N THR A 555 -3.73 6.00 18.68
CA THR A 555 -5.03 6.19 19.35
C THR A 555 -6.08 5.27 18.74
N VAL A 556 -6.86 4.63 19.59
CA VAL A 556 -8.12 4.00 19.19
C VAL A 556 -9.26 5.00 19.52
N TRP A 557 -9.89 5.51 18.47
CA TRP A 557 -11.01 6.42 18.57
C TRP A 557 -12.32 5.65 18.68
N ARG A 558 -13.26 6.16 19.45
CA ARG A 558 -14.61 5.63 19.58
C ARG A 558 -15.62 6.67 19.11
N ILE A 559 -16.47 6.28 18.16
CA ILE A 559 -17.54 7.11 17.61
C ILE A 559 -18.87 6.48 18.01
N ALA A 560 -19.75 7.27 18.62
CA ALA A 560 -21.06 6.83 19.08
C ALA A 560 -22.09 7.93 18.86
N PRO A 561 -23.39 7.60 18.72
CA PRO A 561 -24.45 8.60 18.72
C PRO A 561 -24.42 9.43 20.00
N GLN A 562 -24.65 10.75 19.88
CA GLN A 562 -24.94 11.63 21.04
C GLN A 562 -26.30 11.25 21.63
N ARG A 563 -26.40 11.23 22.93
CA ARG A 563 -27.66 11.01 23.66
C ARG A 563 -28.28 12.33 24.02
#